data_b02eace4f0b3803826aea64764e80b78
#
_entry.id   b02eace4f0b3803826aea64764e80b78
#
_cell.length_a   1.000
_cell.length_b   1.000
_cell.length_c   1.000
_cell.angle_alpha   90.00
_cell.angle_beta   90.00
_cell.angle_gamma   90.00
#
_symmetry.space_group_name_H-M   'P 1'
#
loop_
_entity.id
_entity.type
_entity.pdbx_description
1 polymer ?
#
loop_
_entity_poly.entity_id
_entity_poly.type
_entity_poly.pdbx_seq_one_letter_code
_entity_poly.pdbx_strand_id
1 'polypeptide(L)'
;GYSVAQHKIPDQEIQEHFKKIIEASFSGNLVDSFFDDPRSLNIFMTSCKRATIAISNDFSVPYMDKFGVIPEAKGEGLGAGIWHEMRKVYPQVFWRSRPNNPINNFYTSICEGCQKQDEWHIFWIGISDYGALKDCIEYAINKPKSVI
;
A
#
# COMPACT_ATOMS: atom_id res chain seq x y z
N GLY A 1 7.46 21.45 6.82
CA GLY A 1 7.03 20.18 7.36
C GLY A 1 5.71 19.70 6.77
N TYR A 2 5.33 18.51 7.13
CA TYR A 2 4.07 17.91 6.69
C TYR A 2 3.50 17.07 7.85
N SER A 3 2.21 16.80 7.77
CA SER A 3 1.53 15.85 8.64
C SER A 3 0.94 14.71 7.82
N VAL A 4 0.55 13.63 8.48
CA VAL A 4 -0.11 12.49 7.84
C VAL A 4 -1.50 12.33 8.47
N ALA A 5 -2.52 12.30 7.63
CA ALA A 5 -3.88 12.07 8.07
C ALA A 5 -4.38 10.71 7.57
N GLN A 6 -5.29 10.10 8.34
CA GLN A 6 -6.01 8.91 7.94
C GLN A 6 -7.40 9.30 7.45
N HIS A 7 -7.82 8.68 6.36
CA HIS A 7 -9.14 8.89 5.76
C HIS A 7 -9.84 7.54 5.64
N LYS A 8 -10.57 7.17 6.69
CA LYS A 8 -11.44 5.98 6.66
C LYS A 8 -12.68 6.34 5.85
N ILE A 9 -13.11 5.42 4.98
CA ILE A 9 -14.21 5.68 4.05
C ILE A 9 -13.90 6.96 3.26
N PRO A 10 -12.84 6.95 2.42
CA PRO A 10 -12.38 8.17 1.76
C PRO A 10 -13.46 8.80 0.88
N ASP A 11 -13.61 10.12 1.00
CA ASP A 11 -14.54 10.89 0.19
C ASP A 11 -13.98 11.16 -1.22
N GLN A 12 -14.77 11.80 -2.07
CA GLN A 12 -14.42 12.05 -3.47
C GLN A 12 -13.13 12.85 -3.61
N GLU A 13 -12.92 13.85 -2.76
CA GLU A 13 -11.71 14.69 -2.81
C GLU A 13 -10.46 13.89 -2.51
N ILE A 14 -10.50 13.03 -1.47
CA ILE A 14 -9.38 12.18 -1.12
C ILE A 14 -9.14 11.13 -2.20
N GLN A 15 -10.19 10.55 -2.79
CA GLN A 15 -10.06 9.61 -3.90
C GLN A 15 -9.33 10.25 -5.09
N GLU A 16 -9.65 11.48 -5.42
CA GLU A 16 -9.02 12.20 -6.53
C GLU A 16 -7.54 12.48 -6.27
N HIS A 17 -7.20 12.94 -5.06
CA HIS A 17 -5.79 13.12 -4.68
C HIS A 17 -5.01 11.81 -4.69
N PHE A 18 -5.61 10.76 -4.15
CA PHE A 18 -5.00 9.43 -4.14
C PHE A 18 -4.69 8.97 -5.56
N LYS A 19 -5.66 9.07 -6.45
CA LYS A 19 -5.50 8.68 -7.86
C LYS A 19 -4.33 9.40 -8.51
N LYS A 20 -4.22 10.72 -8.32
CA LYS A 20 -3.13 11.51 -8.88
C LYS A 20 -1.77 11.05 -8.39
N ILE A 21 -1.64 10.81 -7.08
CA ILE A 21 -0.37 10.36 -6.48
C ILE A 21 0.01 9.00 -7.02
N ILE A 22 -0.92 8.05 -7.02
CA ILE A 22 -0.65 6.68 -7.45
C ILE A 22 -0.31 6.64 -8.94
N GLU A 23 -1.05 7.33 -9.78
CA GLU A 23 -0.78 7.34 -11.22
C GLU A 23 0.57 7.97 -11.54
N ALA A 24 0.94 9.03 -10.82
CA ALA A 24 2.27 9.63 -10.96
C ALA A 24 3.39 8.69 -10.47
N SER A 25 3.18 8.03 -9.34
CA SER A 25 4.16 7.12 -8.74
C SER A 25 4.40 5.87 -9.57
N PHE A 26 3.34 5.29 -10.13
CA PHE A 26 3.41 4.02 -10.87
C PHE A 26 3.51 4.21 -12.38
N SER A 27 3.38 5.43 -12.89
CA SER A 27 3.36 5.71 -14.33
C SER A 27 2.31 4.89 -15.07
N GLY A 28 1.12 4.80 -14.49
CA GLY A 28 0.01 4.02 -15.04
C GLY A 28 -1.32 4.60 -14.63
N ASN A 29 -2.39 3.90 -14.94
CA ASN A 29 -3.76 4.33 -14.66
C ASN A 29 -4.39 3.46 -13.58
N LEU A 30 -4.92 4.09 -12.54
CA LEU A 30 -5.69 3.40 -11.51
C LEU A 30 -7.06 3.02 -12.08
N VAL A 31 -7.44 1.75 -11.93
CA VAL A 31 -8.75 1.29 -12.42
C VAL A 31 -9.89 2.00 -11.68
N ASP A 32 -10.97 2.33 -12.39
CA ASP A 32 -12.10 3.07 -11.81
C ASP A 32 -12.76 2.30 -10.66
N SER A 33 -12.75 0.97 -10.71
CA SER A 33 -13.34 0.12 -9.68
C SER A 33 -12.58 0.11 -8.34
N PHE A 34 -11.41 0.73 -8.27
CA PHE A 34 -10.61 0.71 -7.03
C PHE A 34 -11.40 1.22 -5.83
N PHE A 35 -12.28 2.20 -6.03
CA PHE A 35 -13.07 2.81 -4.96
C PHE A 35 -14.52 2.31 -4.90
N ASP A 36 -14.84 1.16 -5.49
CA ASP A 36 -16.21 0.64 -5.49
C ASP A 36 -16.73 0.35 -4.08
N ASP A 37 -15.84 -0.06 -3.17
CA ASP A 37 -16.19 -0.24 -1.75
C ASP A 37 -15.26 0.60 -0.86
N PRO A 38 -15.54 1.91 -0.72
CA PRO A 38 -14.69 2.78 0.08
C PRO A 38 -14.71 2.45 1.57
N ARG A 39 -15.73 1.71 2.05
CA ARG A 39 -15.82 1.29 3.46
C ARG A 39 -14.71 0.33 3.86
N SER A 40 -14.16 -0.41 2.90
CA SER A 40 -13.06 -1.34 3.15
C SER A 40 -11.71 -0.65 3.18
N LEU A 41 -11.63 0.65 2.87
CA LEU A 41 -10.37 1.38 2.69
C LEU A 41 -10.10 2.33 3.84
N ASN A 42 -8.82 2.38 4.24
CA ASN A 42 -8.25 3.45 5.05
C ASN A 42 -7.07 4.03 4.30
N ILE A 43 -7.15 5.30 3.93
CA ILE A 43 -6.12 5.98 3.15
C ILE A 43 -5.33 6.91 4.05
N PHE A 44 -4.02 6.69 4.11
CA PHE A 44 -3.07 7.62 4.71
C PHE A 44 -2.61 8.57 3.63
N MET A 45 -2.52 9.85 3.94
CA MET A 45 -2.09 10.85 2.98
C MET A 45 -1.34 11.98 3.68
N THR A 46 -0.24 12.40 3.08
CA THR A 46 0.49 13.56 3.56
C THR A 46 -0.31 14.84 3.31
N SER A 47 -0.18 15.82 4.20
CA SER A 47 -0.87 17.11 4.06
C SER A 47 -0.49 17.82 2.75
N CYS A 48 0.73 17.62 2.27
CA CYS A 48 1.20 18.17 1.00
C CYS A 48 0.70 17.41 -0.25
N LYS A 49 -0.04 16.30 -0.07
CA LYS A 49 -0.61 15.49 -1.16
C LYS A 49 0.44 14.90 -2.10
N ARG A 50 1.58 14.46 -1.54
CA ARG A 50 2.71 13.97 -2.32
C ARG A 50 3.06 12.52 -2.05
N ALA A 51 2.49 11.93 -0.98
CA ALA A 51 2.64 10.51 -0.64
C ALA A 51 1.34 9.98 -0.08
N THR A 52 1.06 8.70 -0.34
CA THR A 52 -0.16 8.06 0.13
C THR A 52 0.04 6.55 0.31
N ILE A 53 -0.73 5.97 1.23
CA ILE A 53 -0.84 4.52 1.44
C ILE A 53 -2.32 4.17 1.53
N ALA A 54 -2.75 3.13 0.82
CA ALA A 54 -4.09 2.59 0.98
C ALA A 54 -4.01 1.23 1.67
N ILE A 55 -4.76 1.09 2.77
CA ILE A 55 -4.95 -0.18 3.46
C ILE A 55 -6.35 -0.68 3.14
N SER A 56 -6.44 -1.93 2.68
CA SER A 56 -7.71 -2.62 2.47
C SER A 56 -7.98 -3.51 3.69
N ASN A 57 -9.20 -3.40 4.22
CA ASN A 57 -9.68 -4.15 5.39
C ASN A 57 -10.78 -5.15 5.02
N ASP A 58 -10.89 -5.54 3.76
CA ASP A 58 -11.88 -6.52 3.31
C ASP A 58 -11.45 -7.97 3.52
N PHE A 59 -10.25 -8.16 4.01
CA PHE A 59 -9.69 -9.46 4.36
C PHE A 59 -9.41 -9.51 5.87
N SER A 60 -9.18 -10.71 6.42
CA SER A 60 -8.97 -10.88 7.87
C SER A 60 -7.67 -10.25 8.40
N VAL A 61 -6.70 -10.02 7.52
CA VAL A 61 -5.45 -9.31 7.84
C VAL A 61 -5.37 -8.06 6.96
N PRO A 62 -4.98 -6.91 7.51
CA PRO A 62 -4.84 -5.70 6.69
C PRO A 62 -3.87 -5.88 5.53
N TYR A 63 -4.32 -5.49 4.34
CA TYR A 63 -3.55 -5.56 3.12
C TYR A 63 -3.16 -4.15 2.66
N MET A 64 -1.87 -3.89 2.50
CA MET A 64 -1.43 -2.62 1.91
C MET A 64 -1.54 -2.73 0.39
N ASP A 65 -2.61 -2.15 -0.14
CA ASP A 65 -2.93 -2.24 -1.57
C ASP A 65 -2.02 -1.34 -2.40
N LYS A 66 -1.77 -0.12 -1.92
CA LYS A 66 -0.94 0.86 -2.63
C LYS A 66 -0.05 1.63 -1.67
N PHE A 67 1.14 1.93 -2.14
CA PHE A 67 2.06 2.84 -1.49
C PHE A 67 2.74 3.64 -2.60
N GLY A 68 2.55 4.94 -2.63
CA GLY A 68 3.10 5.78 -3.67
C GLY A 68 3.62 7.11 -3.15
N VAL A 69 4.72 7.55 -3.76
CA VAL A 69 5.30 8.89 -3.57
C VAL A 69 5.48 9.46 -4.96
N ILE A 70 5.07 10.71 -5.19
CA ILE A 70 5.26 11.32 -6.51
C ILE A 70 6.76 11.42 -6.81
N PRO A 71 7.18 11.25 -8.08
CA PRO A 71 8.62 11.23 -8.42
C PRO A 71 9.39 12.46 -7.92
N GLU A 72 8.78 13.65 -7.96
CA GLU A 72 9.41 14.90 -7.56
C GLU A 72 9.72 14.96 -6.06
N ALA A 73 9.02 14.14 -5.25
CA ALA A 73 9.18 14.12 -3.80
C ALA A 73 10.08 13.00 -3.30
N LYS A 74 10.57 12.13 -4.18
CA LYS A 74 11.45 11.05 -3.78
C LYS A 74 12.76 11.61 -3.21
N GLY A 75 13.21 11.02 -2.10
CA GLY A 75 14.39 11.51 -1.39
C GLY A 75 14.11 12.55 -0.32
N GLU A 76 12.85 13.00 -0.16
CA GLU A 76 12.48 13.99 0.87
C GLU A 76 12.03 13.36 2.19
N GLY A 77 12.05 12.04 2.30
CA GLY A 77 11.67 11.35 3.53
C GLY A 77 10.16 11.15 3.72
N LEU A 78 9.33 11.54 2.77
CA LEU A 78 7.87 11.40 2.86
C LEU A 78 7.44 9.94 2.94
N GLY A 79 8.07 9.08 2.14
CA GLY A 79 7.76 7.65 2.12
C GLY A 79 8.01 7.01 3.48
N ALA A 80 9.16 7.26 4.09
CA ALA A 80 9.49 6.74 5.40
C ALA A 80 8.52 7.26 6.47
N GLY A 81 8.17 8.54 6.40
CA GLY A 81 7.26 9.17 7.35
C GLY A 81 5.85 8.59 7.31
N ILE A 82 5.29 8.45 6.12
CA ILE A 82 3.93 7.89 5.97
C ILE A 82 3.90 6.40 6.30
N TRP A 83 4.96 5.66 5.96
CA TRP A 83 5.12 4.26 6.36
C TRP A 83 5.08 4.11 7.88
N HIS A 84 5.85 4.95 8.57
CA HIS A 84 5.91 4.93 10.03
C HIS A 84 4.52 5.17 10.66
N GLU A 85 3.76 6.14 10.14
CA GLU A 85 2.42 6.43 10.62
C GLU A 85 1.45 5.28 10.36
N MET A 86 1.54 4.64 9.21
CA MET A 86 0.73 3.47 8.89
C MET A 86 1.03 2.32 9.86
N ARG A 87 2.30 2.06 10.16
CA ARG A 87 2.70 0.97 11.04
C ARG A 87 2.23 1.16 12.49
N LYS A 88 2.08 2.38 12.95
CA LYS A 88 1.50 2.64 14.28
C LYS A 88 0.06 2.13 14.39
N VAL A 89 -0.69 2.17 13.29
CA VAL A 89 -2.09 1.74 13.26
C VAL A 89 -2.19 0.25 12.92
N TYR A 90 -1.32 -0.23 12.06
CA TYR A 90 -1.35 -1.59 11.53
C TYR A 90 -0.06 -2.34 11.87
N PRO A 91 0.01 -2.98 13.06
CA PRO A 91 1.16 -3.81 13.41
C PRO A 91 1.25 -5.09 12.60
N GLN A 92 0.11 -5.58 12.09
CA GLN A 92 0.05 -6.69 11.15
C GLN A 92 -0.34 -6.14 9.78
N VAL A 93 0.46 -6.46 8.77
CA VAL A 93 0.19 -6.00 7.41
C VAL A 93 0.93 -6.89 6.42
N PHE A 94 0.33 -7.12 5.27
CA PHE A 94 0.99 -7.80 4.15
C PHE A 94 0.71 -7.04 2.86
N TRP A 95 1.56 -7.28 1.86
CA TRP A 95 1.45 -6.59 0.57
C TRP A 95 2.21 -7.35 -0.50
N ARG A 96 2.01 -6.94 -1.74
CA ARG A 96 2.75 -7.48 -2.88
C ARG A 96 3.44 -6.37 -3.65
N SER A 97 4.47 -6.74 -4.40
CA SER A 97 5.22 -5.82 -5.25
C SER A 97 5.73 -6.57 -6.47
N ARG A 98 5.91 -5.88 -7.60
CA ARG A 98 6.53 -6.49 -8.77
C ARG A 98 7.99 -6.84 -8.46
N PRO A 99 8.51 -7.95 -9.02
CA PRO A 99 9.88 -8.38 -8.74
C PRO A 99 10.94 -7.33 -9.07
N ASN A 100 10.69 -6.49 -10.07
CA ASN A 100 11.64 -5.47 -10.53
C ASN A 100 11.38 -4.07 -9.93
N ASN A 101 10.49 -3.95 -8.97
CA ASN A 101 10.19 -2.65 -8.37
C ASN A 101 11.34 -2.21 -7.47
N PRO A 102 11.92 -1.02 -7.70
CA PRO A 102 13.07 -0.53 -6.91
C PRO A 102 12.79 -0.42 -5.41
N ILE A 103 11.54 -0.24 -5.00
CA ILE A 103 11.15 -0.16 -3.58
C ILE A 103 11.40 -1.48 -2.83
N ASN A 104 11.60 -2.60 -3.55
CA ASN A 104 11.80 -3.90 -2.91
C ASN A 104 13.00 -3.95 -1.99
N ASN A 105 14.02 -3.12 -2.21
CA ASN A 105 15.15 -3.00 -1.28
C ASN A 105 14.68 -2.51 0.09
N PHE A 106 13.80 -1.52 0.11
CA PHE A 106 13.18 -1.03 1.35
C PHE A 106 12.32 -2.13 1.98
N TYR A 107 11.45 -2.75 1.22
CA TYR A 107 10.55 -3.81 1.71
C TYR A 107 11.35 -4.97 2.31
N THR A 108 12.41 -5.40 1.66
CA THR A 108 13.29 -6.47 2.16
C THR A 108 13.92 -6.09 3.50
N SER A 109 14.26 -4.81 3.69
CA SER A 109 14.92 -4.36 4.91
C SER A 109 13.97 -4.30 6.12
N ILE A 110 12.65 -4.17 5.89
CA ILE A 110 11.68 -3.96 6.98
C ILE A 110 10.68 -5.10 7.17
N CYS A 111 10.59 -6.02 6.23
CA CYS A 111 9.66 -7.15 6.35
C CYS A 111 10.18 -8.21 7.32
N GLU A 112 9.26 -8.97 7.89
CA GLU A 112 9.61 -10.15 8.68
C GLU A 112 9.72 -11.40 7.81
N GLY A 113 9.05 -11.40 6.66
CA GLY A 113 9.15 -12.49 5.69
C GLY A 113 8.76 -12.05 4.30
N CYS A 114 9.20 -12.84 3.32
CA CYS A 114 8.93 -12.59 1.91
C CYS A 114 8.83 -13.91 1.16
N GLN A 115 7.86 -14.03 0.26
CA GLN A 115 7.77 -15.14 -0.69
C GLN A 115 7.87 -14.59 -2.10
N LYS A 116 8.87 -15.06 -2.83
CA LYS A 116 9.09 -14.63 -4.21
C LYS A 116 8.39 -15.58 -5.17
N GLN A 117 7.54 -15.01 -6.00
CA GLN A 117 6.84 -15.69 -7.09
C GLN A 117 7.33 -15.10 -8.41
N ASP A 118 6.95 -15.71 -9.53
CA ASP A 118 7.37 -15.21 -10.84
C ASP A 118 6.85 -13.80 -11.12
N GLU A 119 5.61 -13.52 -10.76
CA GLU A 119 4.93 -12.27 -11.07
C GLU A 119 4.91 -11.29 -9.91
N TRP A 120 4.89 -11.79 -8.66
CA TRP A 120 4.77 -10.98 -7.45
C TRP A 120 5.72 -11.44 -6.37
N HIS A 121 6.34 -10.48 -5.66
CA HIS A 121 6.96 -10.74 -4.36
C HIS A 121 5.94 -10.35 -3.29
N ILE A 122 5.69 -11.23 -2.35
CA ILE A 122 4.76 -11.01 -1.25
C ILE A 122 5.56 -10.82 0.03
N PHE A 123 5.23 -9.75 0.77
CA PHE A 123 5.91 -9.37 2.01
C PHE A 123 4.90 -9.34 3.14
N TRP A 124 5.38 -9.57 4.38
CA TRP A 124 4.51 -9.47 5.55
C TRP A 124 5.27 -9.05 6.81
N ILE A 125 4.52 -8.51 7.78
CA ILE A 125 4.99 -8.15 9.10
C ILE A 125 3.89 -8.52 10.10
N GLY A 126 4.29 -9.10 11.25
CA GLY A 126 3.39 -9.37 12.36
C GLY A 126 2.46 -10.56 12.19
N ILE A 127 2.75 -11.45 11.26
CA ILE A 127 1.94 -12.63 10.99
C ILE A 127 2.78 -13.87 11.31
N SER A 128 2.42 -14.57 12.40
CA SER A 128 3.17 -15.74 12.87
C SER A 128 2.42 -17.06 12.67
N ASP A 129 1.10 -17.01 12.48
CA ASP A 129 0.30 -18.20 12.24
C ASP A 129 0.44 -18.67 10.79
N TYR A 130 0.83 -19.94 10.60
CA TYR A 130 1.09 -20.50 9.27
C TYR A 130 -0.15 -20.51 8.37
N GLY A 131 -1.31 -20.86 8.93
CA GLY A 131 -2.56 -20.90 8.17
C GLY A 131 -2.97 -19.50 7.71
N ALA A 132 -2.88 -18.52 8.60
CA ALA A 132 -3.17 -17.12 8.27
C ALA A 132 -2.21 -16.61 7.21
N LEU A 133 -0.91 -16.93 7.32
CA LEU A 133 0.09 -16.50 6.34
C LEU A 133 -0.18 -17.10 4.95
N LYS A 134 -0.51 -18.38 4.90
CA LYS A 134 -0.86 -19.04 3.64
C LYS A 134 -2.04 -18.34 2.96
N ASP A 135 -3.07 -18.01 3.72
CA ASP A 135 -4.26 -17.31 3.20
C ASP A 135 -3.91 -15.92 2.71
N CYS A 136 -3.03 -15.20 3.42
CA CYS A 136 -2.53 -13.89 3.00
C CYS A 136 -1.80 -13.97 1.65
N ILE A 137 -0.92 -14.95 1.51
CA ILE A 137 -0.14 -15.15 0.27
C ILE A 137 -1.07 -15.43 -0.89
N GLU A 138 -2.04 -16.33 -0.71
CA GLU A 138 -3.03 -16.65 -1.75
C GLU A 138 -3.86 -15.44 -2.14
N TYR A 139 -4.31 -14.65 -1.15
CA TYR A 139 -5.03 -13.40 -1.40
C TYR A 139 -4.20 -12.45 -2.25
N ALA A 140 -2.94 -12.24 -1.88
CA ALA A 140 -2.06 -11.31 -2.59
C ALA A 140 -1.80 -11.75 -4.03
N ILE A 141 -1.58 -13.05 -4.26
CA ILE A 141 -1.32 -13.60 -5.60
C ILE A 141 -2.54 -13.45 -6.50
N ASN A 142 -3.73 -13.71 -5.95
CA ASN A 142 -4.96 -13.78 -6.74
C ASN A 142 -5.66 -12.43 -6.92
N LYS A 143 -5.23 -11.40 -6.21
CA LYS A 143 -5.88 -10.10 -6.32
C LYS A 143 -5.65 -9.51 -7.72
N PRO A 144 -6.72 -9.05 -8.41
CA PRO A 144 -6.57 -8.44 -9.73
C PRO A 144 -5.66 -7.21 -9.71
N LYS A 145 -5.03 -6.92 -10.84
CA LYS A 145 -4.26 -5.69 -11.02
C LYS A 145 -5.19 -4.49 -10.95
N SER A 146 -4.74 -3.43 -10.27
CA SER A 146 -5.52 -2.20 -10.15
C SER A 146 -4.81 -0.98 -10.74
N VAL A 147 -3.57 -1.12 -11.18
CA VAL A 147 -2.87 -0.13 -12.01
C VAL A 147 -2.54 -0.78 -13.35
N ILE A 148 -2.97 -0.15 -14.42
CA ILE A 148 -2.85 -0.67 -15.78
C ILE A 148 -2.26 0.37 -16.74
#